data_15faf5b78c19302ff4fbd812df2df885
#
_entry.id   15faf5b78c19302ff4fbd812df2df885
#
_cell.length_a   1.000
_cell.length_b   1.000
_cell.length_c   1.000
_cell.angle_alpha   90.00
_cell.angle_beta   90.00
_cell.angle_gamma   90.00
#
_symmetry.space_group_name_H-M   'P 1'
#
loop_
_entity.id
_entity.type
_entity.pdbx_description
1 polymer ?
#
loop_
_entity_poly.entity_id
_entity_poly.type
_entity_poly.pdbx_seq_one_letter_code
_entity_poly.pdbx_strand_id
1 'polypeptide(L)'
;MFRFWYRYVFANRTLIETGAQQAVWERRIKPDYYSYMGLVFEKVCMDYLNAKNAKGELPILYTSIGRWWGTNAATHGQEEIDLIANDGKDYLFGECKWRNEKLDISVLKDLKAKADVFSMNRKNSYYVLFSKSGFTEAVLNEARSDDSILLVDLAELMNF
;
A
#
# COMPACT_ATOMS: atom_id res chain seq x y z
N MET A 1 12.81 12.30 -3.59
CA MET A 1 13.71 12.70 -4.69
C MET A 1 15.08 12.01 -4.60
N PHE A 2 15.81 12.02 -3.48
CA PHE A 2 17.15 11.40 -3.33
C PHE A 2 17.19 9.90 -3.68
N ARG A 3 16.21 9.09 -3.26
CA ARG A 3 16.22 7.64 -3.54
C ARG A 3 16.15 7.32 -5.02
N PHE A 4 15.31 8.00 -5.79
CA PHE A 4 15.23 7.84 -7.25
C PHE A 4 16.53 8.25 -7.93
N TRP A 5 17.04 9.43 -7.56
CA TRP A 5 18.29 9.95 -8.14
C TRP A 5 19.46 8.99 -7.90
N TYR A 6 19.62 8.51 -6.65
CA TYR A 6 20.73 7.62 -6.30
C TYR A 6 20.62 6.26 -7.00
N ARG A 7 19.40 5.69 -7.03
CA ARG A 7 19.15 4.37 -7.62
C ARG A 7 19.32 4.37 -9.14
N TYR A 8 18.85 5.40 -9.83
CA TYR A 8 18.73 5.40 -11.28
C TYR A 8 19.66 6.39 -11.99
N VAL A 9 19.79 7.59 -11.48
CA VAL A 9 20.60 8.62 -12.14
C VAL A 9 22.08 8.45 -11.81
N PHE A 10 22.40 8.44 -10.53
CA PHE A 10 23.78 8.32 -10.07
C PHE A 10 24.43 6.99 -10.51
N ALA A 11 23.72 5.87 -10.35
CA ALA A 11 24.20 4.54 -10.75
C ALA A 11 24.47 4.41 -12.26
N ASN A 12 23.87 5.26 -13.10
CA ASN A 12 24.04 5.26 -14.56
C ASN A 12 24.68 6.53 -15.10
N ARG A 13 25.32 7.34 -14.23
CA ARG A 13 25.85 8.67 -14.56
C ARG A 13 26.68 8.68 -15.84
N THR A 14 27.66 7.81 -15.95
CA THR A 14 28.57 7.75 -17.12
C THR A 14 27.80 7.53 -18.43
N LEU A 15 26.81 6.61 -18.43
CA LEU A 15 25.98 6.34 -19.61
C LEU A 15 25.10 7.55 -19.97
N ILE A 16 24.58 8.23 -18.98
CA ILE A 16 23.73 9.42 -19.14
C ILE A 16 24.59 10.58 -19.73
N GLU A 17 25.78 10.82 -19.18
CA GLU A 17 26.70 11.88 -19.60
C GLU A 17 27.26 11.65 -21.04
N THR A 18 27.38 10.38 -21.45
CA THR A 18 27.83 10.02 -22.81
C THR A 18 26.69 9.94 -23.83
N GLY A 19 25.48 10.36 -23.52
CA GLY A 19 24.37 10.44 -24.46
C GLY A 19 23.49 9.19 -24.57
N ALA A 20 23.65 8.20 -23.68
CA ALA A 20 22.90 6.95 -23.72
C ALA A 20 21.60 6.96 -22.86
N GLN A 21 20.99 8.15 -22.63
CA GLN A 21 19.83 8.33 -21.73
C GLN A 21 18.65 7.41 -22.10
N GLN A 22 18.34 7.30 -23.40
CA GLN A 22 17.25 6.45 -23.87
C GLN A 22 17.51 4.96 -23.57
N ALA A 23 18.71 4.49 -23.77
CA ALA A 23 19.08 3.11 -23.47
C ALA A 23 19.05 2.83 -21.95
N VAL A 24 19.46 3.79 -21.13
CA VAL A 24 19.37 3.71 -19.68
C VAL A 24 17.91 3.61 -19.25
N TRP A 25 17.03 4.47 -19.80
CA TRP A 25 15.60 4.41 -19.51
C TRP A 25 15.00 3.04 -19.86
N GLU A 26 15.12 2.62 -21.10
CA GLU A 26 14.46 1.39 -21.60
C GLU A 26 15.00 0.11 -20.94
N ARG A 27 16.30 0.03 -20.68
CA ARG A 27 16.94 -1.22 -20.24
C ARG A 27 17.17 -1.32 -18.74
N ARG A 28 17.22 -0.19 -18.02
CA ARG A 28 17.58 -0.18 -16.59
C ARG A 28 16.54 0.44 -15.69
N ILE A 29 15.83 1.49 -16.13
CA ILE A 29 14.85 2.18 -15.27
C ILE A 29 13.46 1.60 -15.47
N LYS A 30 12.97 1.59 -16.70
CA LYS A 30 11.60 1.19 -17.03
C LYS A 30 11.20 -0.21 -16.52
N PRO A 31 12.04 -1.27 -16.59
CA PRO A 31 11.70 -2.57 -16.08
C PRO A 31 11.47 -2.62 -14.57
N ASP A 32 12.16 -1.75 -13.82
CA ASP A 32 12.11 -1.68 -12.36
C ASP A 32 11.18 -0.57 -11.82
N TYR A 33 10.75 0.35 -12.72
CA TYR A 33 10.04 1.57 -12.34
C TYR A 33 8.73 1.30 -11.61
N TYR A 34 7.95 0.32 -12.06
CA TYR A 34 6.67 0.01 -11.43
C TYR A 34 6.84 -0.53 -10.00
N SER A 35 7.82 -1.41 -9.79
CA SER A 35 8.13 -1.93 -8.46
C SER A 35 8.63 -0.83 -7.53
N TYR A 36 9.49 0.06 -8.06
CA TYR A 36 9.96 1.22 -7.30
C TYR A 36 8.80 2.14 -6.90
N MET A 37 7.88 2.43 -7.83
CA MET A 37 6.72 3.29 -7.56
C MET A 37 5.75 2.64 -6.58
N GLY A 38 5.62 1.31 -6.58
CA GLY A 38 4.86 0.58 -5.56
C GLY A 38 5.36 0.90 -4.15
N LEU A 39 6.67 0.76 -3.92
CA LEU A 39 7.30 1.08 -2.63
C LEU A 39 7.17 2.56 -2.23
N VAL A 40 7.22 3.47 -3.20
CA VAL A 40 6.98 4.90 -2.94
C VAL A 40 5.53 5.13 -2.55
N PHE A 41 4.60 4.49 -3.25
CA PHE A 41 3.17 4.60 -2.98
C PHE A 41 2.80 4.10 -1.57
N GLU A 42 3.31 2.94 -1.16
CA GLU A 42 3.14 2.43 0.21
C GLU A 42 3.60 3.44 1.27
N LYS A 43 4.74 4.11 1.03
CA LYS A 43 5.23 5.15 1.94
C LYS A 43 4.28 6.35 1.99
N VAL A 44 3.72 6.78 0.87
CA VAL A 44 2.73 7.87 0.81
C VAL A 44 1.46 7.47 1.54
N CYS A 45 0.98 6.22 1.35
CA CYS A 45 -0.19 5.69 2.07
C CYS A 45 0.03 5.67 3.59
N MET A 46 1.22 5.27 4.03
CA MET A 46 1.58 5.32 5.45
C MET A 46 1.61 6.75 6.00
N ASP A 47 2.17 7.71 5.24
CA ASP A 47 2.21 9.11 5.65
C ASP A 47 0.79 9.72 5.73
N TYR A 48 -0.10 9.36 4.80
CA TYR A 48 -1.52 9.70 4.85
C TYR A 48 -2.19 9.17 6.12
N LEU A 49 -2.03 7.88 6.44
CA LEU A 49 -2.60 7.31 7.67
C LEU A 49 -2.05 8.00 8.91
N ASN A 50 -0.76 8.31 8.97
CA ASN A 50 -0.16 9.04 10.10
C ASN A 50 -0.78 10.44 10.26
N ALA A 51 -1.01 11.17 9.16
CA ALA A 51 -1.65 12.48 9.18
C ALA A 51 -3.10 12.40 9.66
N LYS A 52 -3.87 11.41 9.18
CA LYS A 52 -5.24 11.14 9.60
C LYS A 52 -5.32 10.70 11.07
N ASN A 53 -4.40 9.85 11.52
CA ASN A 53 -4.29 9.42 12.91
C ASN A 53 -4.04 10.60 13.86
N ALA A 54 -3.13 11.50 13.48
CA ALA A 54 -2.81 12.70 14.27
C ALA A 54 -4.01 13.66 14.41
N LYS A 55 -4.94 13.65 13.45
CA LYS A 55 -6.19 14.43 13.48
C LYS A 55 -7.36 13.69 14.13
N GLY A 56 -7.21 12.41 14.50
CA GLY A 56 -8.28 11.56 15.03
C GLY A 56 -9.37 11.24 14.00
N GLU A 57 -9.03 11.20 12.72
CA GLU A 57 -9.96 10.98 11.60
C GLU A 57 -10.02 9.50 11.16
N LEU A 58 -9.43 8.58 11.94
CA LEU A 58 -9.47 7.14 11.68
C LEU A 58 -10.36 6.42 12.70
N PRO A 59 -10.89 5.23 12.38
CA PRO A 59 -11.71 4.45 13.31
C PRO A 59 -10.95 3.98 14.56
N ILE A 60 -9.62 4.01 14.54
CA ILE A 60 -8.74 3.72 15.67
C ILE A 60 -7.70 4.84 15.82
N LEU A 61 -7.28 5.10 17.06
CA LEU A 61 -6.12 5.94 17.34
C LEU A 61 -4.93 5.03 17.61
N TYR A 62 -4.24 4.64 16.55
CA TYR A 62 -3.16 3.67 16.65
C TYR A 62 -1.87 4.25 17.26
N THR A 63 -1.12 3.39 17.94
CA THR A 63 0.18 3.70 18.55
C THR A 63 1.35 3.17 17.72
N SER A 64 1.09 2.24 16.81
CA SER A 64 2.10 1.68 15.92
C SER A 64 1.52 1.40 14.54
N ILE A 65 2.34 1.56 13.51
CA ILE A 65 2.05 1.22 12.13
C ILE A 65 3.30 0.64 11.46
N GLY A 66 3.14 -0.38 10.65
CA GLY A 66 4.24 -1.01 9.92
C GLY A 66 3.73 -2.02 8.89
N ARG A 67 4.67 -2.69 8.22
CA ARG A 67 4.43 -3.81 7.32
C ARG A 67 4.52 -5.12 8.11
N TRP A 68 3.77 -6.11 7.71
CA TRP A 68 3.88 -7.46 8.26
C TRP A 68 4.10 -8.49 7.16
N TRP A 69 4.89 -9.48 7.48
CA TRP A 69 5.06 -10.70 6.71
C TRP A 69 5.13 -11.90 7.65
N GLY A 70 4.54 -13.00 7.22
CA GLY A 70 4.49 -14.23 8.00
C GLY A 70 4.20 -15.44 7.13
N THR A 71 4.23 -16.63 7.75
CA THR A 71 3.89 -17.87 7.07
C THR A 71 2.47 -18.25 7.39
N ASN A 72 1.66 -18.49 6.38
CA ASN A 72 0.34 -19.07 6.52
C ASN A 72 0.47 -20.56 6.90
N ALA A 73 0.01 -20.91 8.09
CA ALA A 73 0.13 -22.27 8.61
C ALA A 73 -0.63 -23.31 7.79
N ALA A 74 -1.71 -22.90 7.10
CA ALA A 74 -2.53 -23.82 6.29
C ALA A 74 -1.95 -24.06 4.89
N THR A 75 -1.36 -23.05 4.26
CA THR A 75 -0.84 -23.13 2.89
C THR A 75 0.68 -23.26 2.83
N HIS A 76 1.39 -23.08 3.95
CA HIS A 76 2.84 -22.93 4.04
C HIS A 76 3.44 -21.83 3.14
N GLY A 77 2.59 -20.97 2.60
CA GLY A 77 2.97 -19.80 1.80
C GLY A 77 3.38 -18.62 2.67
N GLN A 78 4.21 -17.73 2.10
CA GLN A 78 4.49 -16.45 2.73
C GLN A 78 3.36 -15.48 2.40
N GLU A 79 2.87 -14.79 3.42
CA GLU A 79 1.86 -13.74 3.31
C GLU A 79 2.46 -12.40 3.72
N GLU A 80 2.04 -11.35 3.04
CA GLU A 80 2.46 -9.99 3.34
C GLU A 80 1.24 -9.09 3.41
N ILE A 81 1.24 -8.17 4.39
CA ILE A 81 0.27 -7.08 4.49
C ILE A 81 1.07 -5.78 4.47
N ASP A 82 0.74 -4.91 3.52
CA ASP A 82 1.50 -3.68 3.27
C ASP A 82 1.50 -2.74 4.47
N LEU A 83 0.36 -2.62 5.15
CA LEU A 83 0.19 -1.75 6.31
C LEU A 83 -0.63 -2.45 7.39
N ILE A 84 -0.10 -2.52 8.61
CA ILE A 84 -0.85 -2.87 9.81
C ILE A 84 -0.65 -1.77 10.84
N ALA A 85 -1.75 -1.22 11.32
CA ALA A 85 -1.74 -0.27 12.44
C ALA A 85 -2.58 -0.82 13.59
N ASN A 86 -2.21 -0.57 14.85
CA ASN A 86 -2.94 -1.04 16.01
C ASN A 86 -2.79 -0.14 17.24
N ASP A 87 -3.75 -0.21 18.15
CA ASP A 87 -3.74 0.42 19.47
C ASP A 87 -3.61 -0.61 20.63
N GLY A 88 -3.32 -1.87 20.30
CA GLY A 88 -3.24 -3.00 21.23
C GLY A 88 -4.55 -3.80 21.38
N LYS A 89 -5.67 -3.31 20.83
CA LYS A 89 -7.01 -3.98 20.85
C LYS A 89 -7.61 -4.07 19.46
N ASP A 90 -7.59 -2.97 18.73
CA ASP A 90 -8.18 -2.83 17.41
C ASP A 90 -7.06 -2.72 16.35
N TYR A 91 -7.34 -3.26 15.17
CA TYR A 91 -6.36 -3.33 14.09
C TYR A 91 -6.92 -2.73 12.80
N LEU A 92 -6.08 -1.98 12.10
CA LEU A 92 -6.33 -1.49 10.75
C LEU A 92 -5.34 -2.17 9.79
N PHE A 93 -5.87 -2.95 8.86
CA PHE A 93 -5.11 -3.65 7.83
C PHE A 93 -5.21 -2.89 6.51
N GLY A 94 -4.09 -2.67 5.83
CA GLY A 94 -4.03 -1.89 4.60
C GLY A 94 -3.34 -2.61 3.45
N GLU A 95 -3.89 -2.44 2.25
CA GLU A 95 -3.31 -2.91 1.00
C GLU A 95 -3.14 -1.76 0.03
N CYS A 96 -1.96 -1.64 -0.60
CA CYS A 96 -1.57 -0.54 -1.47
C CYS A 96 -1.36 -1.03 -2.91
N LYS A 97 -2.13 -0.53 -3.88
CA LYS A 97 -2.03 -0.97 -5.28
C LYS A 97 -1.69 0.19 -6.22
N TRP A 98 -0.42 0.24 -6.62
CA TRP A 98 0.08 1.14 -7.67
C TRP A 98 0.00 0.46 -9.04
N ARG A 99 -1.21 0.37 -9.60
CA ARG A 99 -1.47 -0.22 -10.93
C ARG A 99 -2.48 0.61 -11.71
N ASN A 100 -2.56 0.39 -13.02
CA ASN A 100 -3.44 1.16 -13.90
C ASN A 100 -4.90 0.64 -13.90
N GLU A 101 -5.12 -0.57 -13.45
CA GLU A 101 -6.43 -1.19 -13.31
C GLU A 101 -7.09 -0.77 -12.00
N LYS A 102 -8.42 -0.63 -12.01
CA LYS A 102 -9.22 -0.43 -10.80
C LYS A 102 -9.06 -1.61 -9.86
N LEU A 103 -9.05 -1.32 -8.56
CA LEU A 103 -8.97 -2.34 -7.53
C LEU A 103 -10.31 -3.09 -7.45
N ASP A 104 -10.23 -4.42 -7.54
CA ASP A 104 -11.38 -5.31 -7.52
C ASP A 104 -11.64 -5.91 -6.13
N ILE A 105 -12.84 -6.46 -5.93
CA ILE A 105 -13.29 -7.06 -4.66
C ILE A 105 -12.42 -8.25 -4.20
N SER A 106 -11.73 -8.92 -5.11
CA SER A 106 -10.79 -9.98 -4.79
C SER A 106 -9.67 -9.48 -3.86
N VAL A 107 -9.16 -8.26 -4.07
CA VAL A 107 -8.10 -7.68 -3.23
C VAL A 107 -8.57 -7.46 -1.79
N LEU A 108 -9.82 -7.01 -1.60
CA LEU A 108 -10.40 -6.89 -0.26
C LEU A 108 -10.55 -8.26 0.43
N LYS A 109 -11.01 -9.26 -0.33
CA LYS A 109 -11.16 -10.64 0.18
C LYS A 109 -9.81 -11.22 0.57
N ASP A 110 -8.79 -11.00 -0.25
CA ASP A 110 -7.42 -11.44 0.03
C ASP A 110 -6.86 -10.75 1.27
N LEU A 111 -7.09 -9.43 1.44
CA LEU A 111 -6.67 -8.70 2.62
C LEU A 111 -7.37 -9.21 3.89
N LYS A 112 -8.69 -9.46 3.83
CA LYS A 112 -9.45 -10.06 4.95
C LYS A 112 -8.90 -11.45 5.30
N ALA A 113 -8.62 -12.30 4.32
CA ALA A 113 -8.02 -13.63 4.53
C ALA A 113 -6.62 -13.55 5.17
N LYS A 114 -5.76 -12.64 4.70
CA LYS A 114 -4.44 -12.39 5.30
C LYS A 114 -4.56 -11.89 6.75
N ALA A 115 -5.52 -11.01 7.02
CA ALA A 115 -5.79 -10.53 8.38
C ALA A 115 -6.21 -11.67 9.32
N ASP A 116 -6.88 -12.71 8.81
CA ASP A 116 -7.25 -13.89 9.60
C ASP A 116 -6.05 -14.82 9.90
N VAL A 117 -5.05 -14.84 9.02
CA VAL A 117 -3.77 -15.52 9.27
C VAL A 117 -2.95 -14.79 10.34
N PHE A 118 -3.11 -13.48 10.44
CA PHE A 118 -2.47 -12.66 11.48
C PHE A 118 -3.07 -12.99 12.86
N SER A 119 -2.44 -13.91 13.59
CA SER A 119 -2.95 -14.61 14.76
C SER A 119 -2.96 -13.81 16.08
N MET A 120 -3.05 -12.48 16.03
CA MET A 120 -3.15 -11.65 17.22
C MET A 120 -4.60 -11.57 17.73
N ASN A 121 -4.79 -11.67 19.03
CA ASN A 121 -6.10 -11.48 19.64
C ASN A 121 -6.53 -10.02 19.45
N ARG A 122 -7.61 -9.79 18.71
CA ARG A 122 -8.13 -8.46 18.36
C ARG A 122 -9.64 -8.36 18.63
N LYS A 123 -10.09 -7.18 19.01
CA LYS A 123 -11.50 -6.91 19.24
C LYS A 123 -12.20 -6.53 17.94
N ASN A 124 -11.64 -5.56 17.21
CA ASN A 124 -12.18 -5.11 15.93
C ASN A 124 -11.08 -5.13 14.85
N SER A 125 -11.51 -5.32 13.61
CA SER A 125 -10.68 -5.25 12.42
C SER A 125 -11.25 -4.22 11.46
N TYR A 126 -10.41 -3.30 11.02
CA TYR A 126 -10.71 -2.31 9.98
C TYR A 126 -9.81 -2.56 8.79
N TYR A 127 -10.25 -2.19 7.61
CA TYR A 127 -9.55 -2.43 6.35
C TYR A 127 -9.44 -1.14 5.57
N VAL A 128 -8.27 -0.83 5.04
CA VAL A 128 -8.07 0.31 4.15
C VAL A 128 -7.45 -0.16 2.84
N LEU A 129 -8.06 0.26 1.74
CA LEU A 129 -7.56 -0.04 0.40
C LEU A 129 -7.10 1.25 -0.27
N PHE A 130 -5.84 1.27 -0.69
CA PHE A 130 -5.25 2.37 -1.43
C PHE A 130 -5.12 2.00 -2.90
N SER A 131 -5.68 2.82 -3.79
CA SER A 131 -5.64 2.57 -5.22
C SER A 131 -5.23 3.80 -6.02
N LYS A 132 -4.24 3.62 -6.90
CA LYS A 132 -3.88 4.63 -7.89
C LYS A 132 -5.03 4.94 -8.85
N SER A 133 -5.77 3.93 -9.28
CA SER A 133 -6.75 4.02 -10.37
C SER A 133 -8.21 3.89 -9.92
N GLY A 134 -8.43 3.99 -8.59
CA GLY A 134 -9.75 3.87 -7.99
C GLY A 134 -10.24 2.43 -7.87
N PHE A 135 -11.55 2.27 -7.72
CA PHE A 135 -12.21 1.04 -7.29
C PHE A 135 -13.29 0.60 -8.28
N THR A 136 -13.57 -0.70 -8.35
CA THR A 136 -14.73 -1.22 -9.06
C THR A 136 -16.02 -0.95 -8.27
N GLU A 137 -17.18 -1.00 -8.94
CA GLU A 137 -18.49 -0.85 -8.28
C GLU A 137 -18.71 -1.89 -7.18
N ALA A 138 -18.17 -3.10 -7.34
CA ALA A 138 -18.26 -4.15 -6.32
C ALA A 138 -17.57 -3.74 -5.01
N VAL A 139 -16.38 -3.13 -5.08
CA VAL A 139 -15.67 -2.61 -3.89
C VAL A 139 -16.39 -1.43 -3.28
N LEU A 140 -16.88 -0.50 -4.12
CA LEU A 140 -17.61 0.68 -3.65
C LEU A 140 -18.90 0.28 -2.91
N ASN A 141 -19.65 -0.70 -3.43
CA ASN A 141 -20.87 -1.19 -2.80
C ASN A 141 -20.59 -1.92 -1.47
N GLU A 142 -19.52 -2.72 -1.41
CA GLU A 142 -19.10 -3.37 -0.17
C GLU A 142 -18.76 -2.33 0.90
N ALA A 143 -17.98 -1.32 0.56
CA ALA A 143 -17.60 -0.26 1.51
C ALA A 143 -18.79 0.61 1.96
N ARG A 144 -19.85 0.74 1.16
CA ARG A 144 -21.08 1.43 1.59
C ARG A 144 -21.89 0.62 2.60
N SER A 145 -21.73 -0.69 2.62
CA SER A 145 -22.46 -1.61 3.51
C SER A 145 -21.66 -2.04 4.75
N ASP A 146 -20.37 -1.74 4.78
CA ASP A 146 -19.46 -2.17 5.85
C ASP A 146 -18.55 -0.98 6.27
N ASP A 147 -18.91 -0.31 7.35
CA ASP A 147 -18.20 0.85 7.92
C ASP A 147 -16.77 0.51 8.38
N SER A 148 -16.40 -0.75 8.43
CA SER A 148 -15.01 -1.17 8.71
C SER A 148 -14.07 -1.01 7.52
N ILE A 149 -14.58 -0.66 6.32
CA ILE A 149 -13.81 -0.57 5.08
C ILE A 149 -13.62 0.89 4.68
N LEU A 150 -12.37 1.31 4.58
CA LEU A 150 -11.97 2.63 4.09
C LEU A 150 -11.39 2.49 2.67
N LEU A 151 -11.79 3.38 1.79
CA LEU A 151 -11.28 3.44 0.42
C LEU A 151 -10.60 4.79 0.19
N VAL A 152 -9.35 4.75 -0.24
CA VAL A 152 -8.54 5.96 -0.48
C VAL A 152 -7.96 5.87 -1.89
N ASP A 153 -8.35 6.79 -2.75
CA ASP A 153 -7.82 6.91 -4.10
C ASP A 153 -6.67 7.94 -4.21
N LEU A 154 -6.10 8.04 -5.39
CA LEU A 154 -5.00 8.99 -5.64
C LEU A 154 -5.44 10.45 -5.47
N ALA A 155 -6.70 10.78 -5.80
CA ALA A 155 -7.20 12.15 -5.67
C ALA A 155 -7.28 12.55 -4.19
N GLU A 156 -7.73 11.67 -3.33
CA GLU A 156 -7.75 11.89 -1.88
C GLU A 156 -6.32 11.99 -1.31
N LEU A 157 -5.39 11.11 -1.75
CA LEU A 157 -3.99 11.17 -1.34
C LEU A 157 -3.26 12.45 -1.77
N MET A 158 -3.71 13.13 -2.81
CA MET A 158 -3.09 14.39 -3.26
C MET A 158 -3.60 15.62 -2.50
N ASN A 159 -4.64 15.47 -1.68
CA ASN A 159 -5.32 16.58 -1.00
C ASN A 159 -5.21 16.52 0.54
N PHE A 160 -4.34 15.66 1.11
CA PHE A 160 -4.15 15.55 2.56
C PHE A 160 -3.02 16.41 3.12
#